data_b7f3de038ad146c6b4a2c6dc60cb7e16
#
_entry.id   b7f3de038ad146c6b4a2c6dc60cb7e16
#
_cell.length_a   1.000
_cell.length_b   1.000
_cell.length_c   1.000
_cell.angle_alpha   90.00
_cell.angle_beta   90.00
_cell.angle_gamma   90.00
#
_symmetry.space_group_name_H-M   'P 1'
#
loop_
_entity.id
_entity.type
_entity.pdbx_description
1 polymer ?
#
loop_
_entity_poly.entity_id
_entity_poly.type
_entity_poly.pdbx_seq_one_letter_code
_entity_poly.pdbx_strand_id
1 'polypeptide(L)'
;EASYEGRPMGAASVKAEGGLVRLHLPLQETHLWELGCGRLYDLKLTYGEDKVQSYAGLRSVRLDGYRFLLNGKSVFQRTVLDQGFYPDGIYTAPSDQALENDIHLSMACGFNGARLHEKIFEERFLYHCDRLGYMVWGEFPNWGLDVTRPDAVYSVLPEWLEEVERDFNHPALIGWCPFNETWDRDHRKQDDNVLRAVYLATKSADPTRPC
;
A
#
# COMPACT_ATOMS: atom_id res chain seq x y z
N GLU A 1 -18.67 11.57 -7.63
CA GLU A 1 -18.33 12.95 -7.25
C GLU A 1 -17.03 12.93 -6.49
N ALA A 2 -16.19 13.95 -6.72
CA ALA A 2 -14.98 14.19 -5.92
C ALA A 2 -14.98 15.59 -5.31
N SER A 3 -14.46 15.72 -4.10
CA SER A 3 -14.22 17.01 -3.45
C SER A 3 -12.83 17.05 -2.78
N TYR A 4 -12.31 18.25 -2.58
CA TYR A 4 -11.07 18.50 -1.86
C TYR A 4 -11.28 19.65 -0.88
N GLU A 5 -11.04 19.40 0.41
CA GLU A 5 -11.32 20.39 1.50
C GLU A 5 -12.75 20.97 1.39
N GLY A 6 -13.73 20.11 1.13
CA GLY A 6 -15.15 20.48 0.99
C GLY A 6 -15.52 21.19 -0.32
N ARG A 7 -14.56 21.48 -1.21
CA ARG A 7 -14.82 22.11 -2.52
C ARG A 7 -15.02 21.03 -3.59
N PRO A 8 -16.08 21.11 -4.41
CA PRO A 8 -16.26 20.17 -5.53
C PRO A 8 -15.08 20.23 -6.50
N MET A 9 -14.56 19.08 -6.90
CA MET A 9 -13.45 18.94 -7.84
C MET A 9 -13.82 18.27 -9.15
N GLY A 10 -14.94 17.56 -9.18
CA GLY A 10 -15.44 16.91 -10.40
C GLY A 10 -16.58 15.96 -10.11
N ALA A 11 -17.29 15.65 -11.15
CA ALA A 11 -18.33 14.62 -11.14
C ALA A 11 -18.37 13.92 -12.50
N ALA A 12 -18.70 12.64 -12.49
CA ALA A 12 -18.90 11.85 -13.68
C ALA A 12 -19.99 10.81 -13.42
N SER A 13 -20.68 10.39 -14.46
CA SER A 13 -21.67 9.32 -14.40
C SER A 13 -21.57 8.42 -15.62
N VAL A 14 -21.91 7.17 -15.45
CA VAL A 14 -21.93 6.17 -16.52
C VAL A 14 -23.08 5.21 -16.27
N LYS A 15 -23.69 4.69 -17.33
CA LYS A 15 -24.66 3.62 -17.21
C LYS A 15 -23.96 2.31 -16.92
N ALA A 16 -24.36 1.64 -15.84
CA ALA A 16 -23.83 0.33 -15.51
C ALA A 16 -24.45 -0.73 -16.45
N GLU A 17 -23.60 -1.42 -17.20
CA GLU A 17 -23.98 -2.52 -18.08
C GLU A 17 -23.02 -3.70 -17.80
N GLY A 18 -23.37 -4.51 -16.79
CA GLY A 18 -22.55 -5.66 -16.35
C GLY A 18 -21.92 -5.51 -14.98
N GLY A 19 -21.00 -6.44 -14.62
CA GLY A 19 -20.44 -6.55 -13.27
C GLY A 19 -19.31 -5.55 -12.96
N LEU A 20 -18.61 -5.03 -13.97
CA LEU A 20 -17.51 -4.07 -13.80
C LEU A 20 -17.81 -2.80 -14.59
N VAL A 21 -17.72 -1.67 -13.90
CA VAL A 21 -17.89 -0.35 -14.50
C VAL A 21 -16.60 0.46 -14.36
N ARG A 22 -16.12 1.00 -15.48
CA ARG A 22 -15.02 1.97 -15.49
C ARG A 22 -15.54 3.37 -15.71
N LEU A 23 -15.15 4.28 -14.83
CA LEU A 23 -15.55 5.67 -14.86
C LEU A 23 -14.30 6.56 -14.89
N HIS A 24 -14.25 7.49 -15.83
CA HIS A 24 -13.22 8.52 -15.86
C HIS A 24 -13.75 9.78 -15.19
N LEU A 25 -13.11 10.22 -14.11
CA LEU A 25 -13.48 11.39 -13.33
C LEU A 25 -12.44 12.51 -13.53
N PRO A 26 -12.71 13.50 -14.37
CA PRO A 26 -11.83 14.65 -14.52
C PRO A 26 -11.86 15.51 -13.25
N LEU A 27 -10.69 15.90 -12.77
CA LEU A 27 -10.55 16.80 -11.64
C LEU A 27 -10.22 18.22 -12.11
N GLN A 28 -10.83 19.21 -11.48
CA GLN A 28 -10.61 20.64 -11.81
C GLN A 28 -9.23 21.13 -11.37
N GLU A 29 -8.74 20.61 -10.23
CA GLU A 29 -7.43 20.93 -9.68
C GLU A 29 -6.70 19.64 -9.30
N THR A 30 -5.37 19.65 -9.43
CA THR A 30 -4.53 18.51 -9.04
C THR A 30 -3.77 18.83 -7.77
N HIS A 31 -4.11 18.14 -6.70
CA HIS A 31 -3.45 18.18 -5.39
C HIS A 31 -2.67 16.90 -5.18
N LEU A 32 -1.35 16.95 -5.31
CA LEU A 32 -0.51 15.76 -5.19
C LEU A 32 -0.29 15.41 -3.71
N TRP A 33 -0.41 14.13 -3.41
CA TRP A 33 0.01 13.57 -2.13
C TRP A 33 1.52 13.69 -2.00
N GLU A 34 2.01 14.19 -0.86
CA GLU A 34 3.42 14.40 -0.58
C GLU A 34 3.77 14.00 0.86
N LEU A 35 5.05 13.79 1.15
CA LEU A 35 5.54 13.51 2.49
C LEU A 35 5.19 14.64 3.46
N GLY A 36 4.63 14.28 4.61
CA GLY A 36 4.14 15.21 5.63
C GLY A 36 2.92 16.02 5.18
N CYS A 37 2.34 15.70 4.05
CA CYS A 37 1.16 16.37 3.51
C CYS A 37 0.28 15.40 2.72
N GLY A 38 -0.59 14.70 3.44
CA GLY A 38 -1.51 13.71 2.88
C GLY A 38 -2.71 14.37 2.21
N ARG A 39 -2.52 14.89 0.99
CA ARG A 39 -3.62 15.47 0.21
C ARG A 39 -4.49 14.37 -0.37
N LEU A 40 -5.72 14.29 0.13
CA LEU A 40 -6.71 13.29 -0.27
C LEU A 40 -7.96 13.97 -0.81
N TYR A 41 -8.52 13.41 -1.86
CA TYR A 41 -9.84 13.79 -2.36
C TYR A 41 -10.89 12.91 -1.69
N ASP A 42 -11.95 13.50 -1.19
CA ASP A 42 -13.14 12.76 -0.79
C ASP A 42 -13.89 12.29 -2.03
N LEU A 43 -14.26 11.03 -2.05
CA LEU A 43 -15.04 10.42 -3.11
C LEU A 43 -16.42 10.01 -2.59
N LYS A 44 -17.45 10.37 -3.34
CA LYS A 44 -18.82 9.89 -3.11
C LYS A 44 -19.30 9.12 -4.33
N LEU A 45 -19.50 7.84 -4.14
CA LEU A 45 -20.05 6.95 -5.15
C LEU A 45 -21.55 6.72 -4.88
N THR A 46 -22.35 6.75 -5.94
CA THR A 46 -23.79 6.50 -5.84
C THR A 46 -24.21 5.50 -6.93
N TYR A 47 -24.90 4.45 -6.53
CA TYR A 47 -25.50 3.48 -7.44
C TYR A 47 -26.91 3.16 -6.99
N GLY A 48 -27.90 3.66 -7.73
CA GLY A 48 -29.30 3.61 -7.29
C GLY A 48 -29.50 4.36 -5.98
N GLU A 49 -29.96 3.67 -4.94
CA GLU A 49 -30.12 4.23 -3.59
C GLU A 49 -28.85 4.06 -2.72
N ASP A 50 -27.92 3.22 -3.14
CA ASP A 50 -26.70 2.96 -2.41
C ASP A 50 -25.69 4.12 -2.54
N LYS A 51 -25.04 4.45 -1.43
CA LYS A 51 -24.07 5.55 -1.33
C LYS A 51 -22.87 5.10 -0.53
N VAL A 52 -21.71 5.18 -1.16
CA VAL A 52 -20.42 4.85 -0.53
C VAL A 52 -19.56 6.10 -0.47
N GLN A 53 -18.93 6.32 0.68
CA GLN A 53 -17.88 7.31 0.86
C GLN A 53 -16.53 6.61 0.80
N SER A 54 -15.60 7.22 0.09
CA SER A 54 -14.23 6.73 -0.09
C SER A 54 -13.29 7.92 -0.25
N TYR A 55 -12.03 7.67 -0.52
CA TYR A 55 -11.06 8.72 -0.82
C TYR A 55 -10.06 8.26 -1.87
N ALA A 56 -9.27 9.20 -2.39
CA ALA A 56 -8.16 8.92 -3.29
C ALA A 56 -7.06 9.97 -3.13
N GLY A 57 -5.81 9.55 -3.29
CA GLY A 57 -4.64 10.42 -3.38
C GLY A 57 -3.96 10.28 -4.72
N LEU A 58 -3.48 11.39 -5.28
CA LEU A 58 -2.76 11.43 -6.54
C LEU A 58 -1.26 11.55 -6.30
N ARG A 59 -0.48 10.60 -6.78
CA ARG A 59 0.98 10.68 -6.77
C ARG A 59 1.58 9.81 -7.86
N SER A 60 2.86 10.01 -8.15
CA SER A 60 3.67 9.09 -8.94
C SER A 60 4.89 8.63 -8.16
N VAL A 61 5.27 7.37 -8.29
CA VAL A 61 6.53 6.81 -7.78
C VAL A 61 7.33 6.21 -8.93
N ARG A 62 8.66 6.38 -8.89
CA ARG A 62 9.55 5.84 -9.91
C ARG A 62 10.95 5.66 -9.35
N LEU A 63 11.63 4.63 -9.83
CA LEU A 63 13.07 4.49 -9.66
C LEU A 63 13.80 5.09 -10.88
N ASP A 64 14.84 5.85 -10.61
CA ASP A 64 15.75 6.41 -11.63
C ASP A 64 17.19 6.12 -11.20
N GLY A 65 17.71 4.99 -11.64
CA GLY A 65 18.91 4.38 -11.08
C GLY A 65 18.73 4.09 -9.59
N TYR A 66 19.57 4.70 -8.76
CA TYR A 66 19.49 4.56 -7.29
C TYR A 66 18.59 5.60 -6.62
N ARG A 67 17.93 6.46 -7.39
CA ARG A 67 17.06 7.50 -6.83
C ARG A 67 15.62 7.00 -6.79
N PHE A 68 14.99 7.15 -5.64
CA PHE A 68 13.54 7.02 -5.52
C PHE A 68 12.92 8.40 -5.77
N LEU A 69 11.99 8.46 -6.72
CA LEU A 69 11.30 9.69 -7.09
C LEU A 69 9.84 9.62 -6.66
N LEU A 70 9.41 10.59 -5.86
CA LEU A 70 8.01 10.86 -5.55
C LEU A 70 7.60 12.14 -6.31
N ASN A 71 6.58 12.05 -7.15
CA ASN A 71 6.14 13.19 -7.99
C ASN A 71 7.28 13.84 -8.79
N GLY A 72 8.20 12.99 -9.29
CA GLY A 72 9.37 13.44 -10.04
C GLY A 72 10.51 14.04 -9.22
N LYS A 73 10.34 14.22 -7.91
CA LYS A 73 11.37 14.74 -6.99
C LYS A 73 12.08 13.61 -6.27
N SER A 74 13.41 13.69 -6.17
CA SER A 74 14.20 12.70 -5.42
C SER A 74 13.89 12.78 -3.92
N VAL A 75 13.59 11.64 -3.32
CA VAL A 75 13.30 11.52 -1.89
C VAL A 75 14.29 10.54 -1.27
N PHE A 76 14.90 10.95 -0.16
CA PHE A 76 15.67 10.05 0.69
C PHE A 76 14.71 9.36 1.67
N GLN A 77 14.61 8.04 1.56
CA GLN A 77 13.75 7.23 2.40
C GLN A 77 14.42 7.01 3.77
N ARG A 78 13.96 7.74 4.77
CA ARG A 78 14.32 7.53 6.18
C ARG A 78 13.22 6.70 6.81
N THR A 79 13.28 5.39 6.60
CA THR A 79 12.25 4.45 7.06
C THR A 79 12.68 3.71 8.32
N VAL A 80 11.73 3.49 9.22
CA VAL A 80 11.85 2.56 10.33
C VAL A 80 11.33 1.18 9.91
N LEU A 81 11.88 0.13 10.49
CA LEU A 81 11.30 -1.21 10.41
C LEU A 81 10.21 -1.31 11.47
N ASP A 82 8.98 -1.60 11.05
CA ASP A 82 7.81 -1.70 11.92
C ASP A 82 7.17 -3.08 11.78
N GLN A 83 7.04 -3.79 12.91
CA GLN A 83 6.41 -5.12 12.96
C GLN A 83 4.99 -5.08 13.52
N GLY A 84 4.52 -3.91 13.98
CA GLY A 84 3.15 -3.69 14.42
C GLY A 84 2.70 -4.56 15.59
N PHE A 85 3.58 -4.78 16.60
CA PHE A 85 3.24 -5.49 17.82
C PHE A 85 2.80 -4.55 18.93
N TYR A 86 1.79 -4.98 19.69
CA TYR A 86 1.23 -4.24 20.81
C TYR A 86 1.21 -5.11 22.07
N PRO A 87 1.48 -4.55 23.28
CA PRO A 87 1.53 -5.33 24.52
C PRO A 87 0.25 -6.12 24.81
N ASP A 88 -0.91 -5.51 24.56
CA ASP A 88 -2.20 -6.08 24.91
C ASP A 88 -2.81 -6.93 23.77
N GLY A 89 -2.63 -6.50 22.53
CA GLY A 89 -3.27 -7.10 21.35
C GLY A 89 -2.37 -7.99 20.51
N ILE A 90 -1.10 -8.09 20.85
CA ILE A 90 -0.04 -8.80 20.11
C ILE A 90 0.04 -8.28 18.66
N TYR A 91 -0.80 -8.77 17.78
CA TYR A 91 -0.86 -8.41 16.35
C TYR A 91 -1.93 -7.38 16.02
N THR A 92 -2.78 -7.03 16.99
CA THR A 92 -3.90 -6.10 16.81
C THR A 92 -3.68 -4.84 17.63
N ALA A 93 -3.81 -3.68 17.03
CA ALA A 93 -3.73 -2.41 17.74
C ALA A 93 -4.87 -2.27 18.75
N PRO A 94 -4.62 -1.73 19.96
CA PRO A 94 -5.65 -1.57 20.99
C PRO A 94 -6.69 -0.52 20.61
N SER A 95 -6.35 0.41 19.74
CA SER A 95 -7.24 1.47 19.28
C SER A 95 -6.72 2.09 17.98
N ASP A 96 -7.59 2.81 17.30
CA ASP A 96 -7.25 3.61 16.14
C ASP A 96 -6.22 4.71 16.48
N GLN A 97 -6.33 5.31 17.66
CA GLN A 97 -5.37 6.27 18.15
C GLN A 97 -3.96 5.69 18.36
N ALA A 98 -3.84 4.40 18.70
CA ALA A 98 -2.54 3.76 18.83
C ALA A 98 -1.83 3.67 17.47
N LEU A 99 -2.55 3.31 16.41
CA LEU A 99 -2.02 3.29 15.05
C LEU A 99 -1.52 4.68 14.62
N GLU A 100 -2.30 5.71 14.87
CA GLU A 100 -1.92 7.09 14.54
C GLU A 100 -0.72 7.56 15.36
N ASN A 101 -0.67 7.23 16.65
CA ASN A 101 0.44 7.59 17.53
C ASN A 101 1.78 6.97 17.09
N ASP A 102 1.79 5.75 16.60
CA ASP A 102 3.01 5.10 16.10
C ASP A 102 3.61 5.90 14.94
N ILE A 103 2.76 6.36 14.01
CA ILE A 103 3.18 7.21 12.91
C ILE A 103 3.74 8.54 13.43
N HIS A 104 3.04 9.21 14.35
CA HIS A 104 3.49 10.48 14.93
C HIS A 104 4.82 10.35 15.68
N LEU A 105 5.00 9.29 16.47
CA LEU A 105 6.27 9.02 17.16
C LEU A 105 7.41 8.79 16.18
N SER A 106 7.17 8.02 15.12
CA SER A 106 8.14 7.80 14.06
C SER A 106 8.53 9.12 13.36
N MET A 107 7.54 9.92 12.98
CA MET A 107 7.78 11.24 12.36
C MET A 107 8.53 12.20 13.31
N ALA A 108 8.22 12.19 14.60
CA ALA A 108 8.91 13.00 15.60
C ALA A 108 10.39 12.60 15.77
N CYS A 109 10.73 11.35 15.52
CA CYS A 109 12.10 10.86 15.46
C CYS A 109 12.83 11.21 14.15
N GLY A 110 12.14 11.83 13.19
CA GLY A 110 12.70 12.26 11.91
C GLY A 110 12.58 11.24 10.78
N PHE A 111 11.86 10.13 10.99
CA PHE A 111 11.51 9.19 9.92
C PHE A 111 10.41 9.78 9.04
N ASN A 112 10.40 9.39 7.76
CA ASN A 112 9.37 9.80 6.81
C ASN A 112 8.57 8.62 6.25
N GLY A 113 8.79 7.44 6.82
CA GLY A 113 8.11 6.23 6.41
C GLY A 113 8.51 5.00 7.20
N ALA A 114 7.92 3.87 6.87
CA ALA A 114 8.20 2.56 7.44
C ALA A 114 8.29 1.47 6.37
N ARG A 115 9.01 0.42 6.68
CA ARG A 115 8.87 -0.90 6.07
C ARG A 115 8.04 -1.75 7.01
N LEU A 116 6.88 -2.21 6.55
CA LEU A 116 5.91 -2.96 7.34
C LEU A 116 6.32 -4.44 7.37
N HIS A 117 7.27 -4.74 8.26
CA HIS A 117 8.06 -5.97 8.26
C HIS A 117 7.24 -7.19 8.70
N GLU A 118 7.21 -8.21 7.83
CA GLU A 118 6.61 -9.53 8.10
C GLU A 118 5.15 -9.46 8.62
N LYS A 119 4.40 -8.45 8.17
CA LYS A 119 3.01 -8.26 8.56
C LYS A 119 2.22 -7.51 7.50
N ILE A 120 1.05 -8.03 7.16
CA ILE A 120 0.01 -7.29 6.43
C ILE A 120 -0.70 -6.40 7.43
N PHE A 121 -0.47 -5.10 7.35
CA PHE A 121 -1.02 -4.14 8.30
C PHE A 121 -2.51 -3.90 8.09
N GLU A 122 -3.17 -3.39 9.12
CA GLU A 122 -4.57 -3.00 9.08
C GLU A 122 -4.78 -1.85 8.07
N GLU A 123 -5.86 -1.87 7.29
CA GLU A 123 -6.21 -0.78 6.37
C GLU A 123 -6.32 0.57 7.08
N ARG A 124 -6.75 0.59 8.36
CA ARG A 124 -6.80 1.80 9.18
C ARG A 124 -5.42 2.42 9.40
N PHE A 125 -4.37 1.62 9.55
CA PHE A 125 -3.00 2.12 9.63
C PHE A 125 -2.58 2.78 8.31
N LEU A 126 -2.88 2.13 7.19
CA LEU A 126 -2.60 2.68 5.85
C LEU A 126 -3.37 3.98 5.60
N TYR A 127 -4.62 4.06 6.05
CA TYR A 127 -5.40 5.31 5.99
C TYR A 127 -4.73 6.44 6.77
N HIS A 128 -4.22 6.18 7.96
CA HIS A 128 -3.47 7.19 8.72
C HIS A 128 -2.16 7.58 8.03
N CYS A 129 -1.46 6.62 7.41
CA CYS A 129 -0.29 6.91 6.57
C CYS A 129 -0.65 7.83 5.40
N ASP A 130 -1.76 7.56 4.71
CA ASP A 130 -2.27 8.37 3.61
C ASP A 130 -2.57 9.79 4.07
N ARG A 131 -3.28 9.93 5.17
CA ARG A 131 -3.72 11.21 5.73
C ARG A 131 -2.55 12.06 6.25
N LEU A 132 -1.53 11.41 6.81
CA LEU A 132 -0.39 12.10 7.42
C LEU A 132 0.78 12.32 6.46
N GLY A 133 0.73 11.74 5.27
CA GLY A 133 1.84 11.83 4.32
C GLY A 133 3.06 10.99 4.76
N TYR A 134 2.83 9.81 5.30
CA TYR A 134 3.84 8.89 5.79
C TYR A 134 3.98 7.70 4.84
N MET A 135 5.12 7.57 4.14
CA MET A 135 5.29 6.52 3.12
C MET A 135 5.55 5.16 3.74
N VAL A 136 5.02 4.09 3.10
CA VAL A 136 5.21 2.72 3.58
C VAL A 136 5.52 1.75 2.44
N TRP A 137 6.27 0.69 2.78
CA TRP A 137 6.44 -0.51 1.97
C TRP A 137 5.57 -1.61 2.56
N GLY A 138 4.67 -2.19 1.76
CA GLY A 138 3.86 -3.35 2.13
C GLY A 138 4.69 -4.63 2.00
N GLU A 139 4.56 -5.54 2.95
CA GLU A 139 5.39 -6.74 3.01
C GLU A 139 4.57 -7.97 3.42
N PHE A 140 4.85 -9.09 2.76
CA PHE A 140 4.23 -10.38 3.08
C PHE A 140 4.98 -11.09 4.21
N PRO A 141 4.29 -11.70 5.19
CA PRO A 141 4.91 -12.49 6.27
C PRO A 141 5.37 -13.85 5.75
N ASN A 142 6.56 -13.91 5.17
CA ASN A 142 7.05 -15.10 4.44
C ASN A 142 7.84 -16.12 5.26
N TRP A 143 8.21 -15.85 6.50
CA TRP A 143 9.15 -16.70 7.22
C TRP A 143 8.63 -18.12 7.52
N GLY A 144 7.33 -18.33 7.51
CA GLY A 144 6.74 -19.66 7.58
C GLY A 144 6.78 -20.48 6.27
N LEU A 145 7.07 -19.81 5.16
CA LEU A 145 7.05 -20.39 3.82
C LEU A 145 8.32 -21.22 3.54
N ASP A 146 8.15 -22.40 2.94
CA ASP A 146 9.29 -23.20 2.44
C ASP A 146 9.56 -22.89 0.97
N VAL A 147 10.38 -21.87 0.71
CA VAL A 147 10.75 -21.44 -0.64
C VAL A 147 11.65 -22.42 -1.40
N THR A 148 12.03 -23.55 -0.78
CA THR A 148 12.75 -24.63 -1.48
C THR A 148 11.82 -25.58 -2.23
N ARG A 149 10.51 -25.34 -2.13
CA ARG A 149 9.47 -26.19 -2.74
C ARG A 149 8.68 -25.40 -3.78
N PRO A 150 8.53 -25.92 -5.01
CA PRO A 150 7.76 -25.23 -6.06
C PRO A 150 6.29 -24.98 -5.69
N ASP A 151 5.70 -25.84 -4.84
CA ASP A 151 4.30 -25.73 -4.40
C ASP A 151 4.08 -24.59 -3.38
N ALA A 152 5.14 -23.95 -2.87
CA ALA A 152 5.06 -22.75 -2.04
C ALA A 152 4.22 -21.63 -2.69
N VAL A 153 4.21 -21.54 -4.02
CA VAL A 153 3.41 -20.55 -4.76
C VAL A 153 1.91 -20.68 -4.49
N TYR A 154 1.41 -21.87 -4.19
CA TYR A 154 -0.02 -22.10 -3.92
C TYR A 154 -0.46 -21.52 -2.57
N SER A 155 0.47 -21.32 -1.65
CA SER A 155 0.18 -20.68 -0.36
C SER A 155 0.35 -19.16 -0.45
N VAL A 156 1.47 -18.68 -1.01
CA VAL A 156 1.81 -17.25 -0.99
C VAL A 156 0.99 -16.42 -1.97
N LEU A 157 0.80 -16.92 -3.21
CA LEU A 157 0.22 -16.08 -4.26
C LEU A 157 -1.22 -15.63 -3.99
N PRO A 158 -2.14 -16.49 -3.51
CA PRO A 158 -3.51 -16.05 -3.25
C PRO A 158 -3.58 -14.92 -2.23
N GLU A 159 -2.96 -15.10 -1.07
CA GLU A 159 -2.98 -14.11 0.02
C GLU A 159 -2.24 -12.82 -0.37
N TRP A 160 -1.07 -12.96 -1.01
CA TRP A 160 -0.29 -11.80 -1.46
C TRP A 160 -1.01 -10.96 -2.50
N LEU A 161 -1.67 -11.59 -3.47
CA LEU A 161 -2.39 -10.87 -4.51
C LEU A 161 -3.67 -10.22 -3.97
N GLU A 162 -4.32 -10.82 -2.97
CA GLU A 162 -5.43 -10.18 -2.25
C GLU A 162 -4.96 -8.93 -1.48
N GLU A 163 -3.78 -8.98 -0.84
CA GLU A 163 -3.18 -7.79 -0.21
C GLU A 163 -2.90 -6.70 -1.25
N VAL A 164 -2.24 -7.05 -2.35
CA VAL A 164 -1.92 -6.09 -3.42
C VAL A 164 -3.20 -5.44 -3.97
N GLU A 165 -4.27 -6.20 -4.16
CA GLU A 165 -5.57 -5.69 -4.61
C GLU A 165 -6.22 -4.79 -3.56
N ARG A 166 -6.26 -5.23 -2.29
CA ARG A 166 -6.83 -4.46 -1.17
C ARG A 166 -6.16 -3.09 -1.03
N ASP A 167 -4.82 -3.09 -1.04
CA ASP A 167 -4.04 -1.91 -0.66
C ASP A 167 -3.61 -1.06 -1.87
N PHE A 168 -4.00 -1.46 -3.07
CA PHE A 168 -3.62 -0.80 -4.32
C PHE A 168 -3.86 0.71 -4.32
N ASN A 169 -4.96 1.17 -3.73
CA ASN A 169 -5.38 2.57 -3.78
C ASN A 169 -4.77 3.47 -2.71
N HIS A 170 -3.97 2.93 -1.77
CA HIS A 170 -3.30 3.74 -0.77
C HIS A 170 -2.14 4.55 -1.38
N PRO A 171 -2.18 5.90 -1.41
CA PRO A 171 -1.09 6.70 -1.96
C PRO A 171 0.19 6.62 -1.13
N ALA A 172 0.10 6.39 0.18
CA ALA A 172 1.23 6.21 1.08
C ALA A 172 2.04 4.93 0.78
N LEU A 173 1.39 3.91 0.22
CA LEU A 173 2.05 2.67 -0.16
C LEU A 173 2.89 2.89 -1.42
N ILE A 174 4.21 2.86 -1.26
CA ILE A 174 5.16 3.26 -2.30
C ILE A 174 5.91 2.10 -2.94
N GLY A 175 5.81 0.91 -2.40
CA GLY A 175 6.48 -0.28 -2.91
C GLY A 175 6.02 -1.55 -2.22
N TRP A 176 6.36 -2.68 -2.81
CA TRP A 176 6.01 -4.02 -2.37
C TRP A 176 7.24 -4.83 -2.03
N CYS A 177 7.20 -5.58 -0.95
CA CYS A 177 8.25 -6.50 -0.52
C CYS A 177 7.64 -7.89 -0.27
N PRO A 178 7.53 -8.76 -1.29
CA PRO A 178 6.89 -10.06 -1.12
C PRO A 178 7.70 -11.05 -0.28
N PHE A 179 8.98 -10.78 -0.06
CA PHE A 179 9.86 -11.63 0.74
C PHE A 179 10.82 -10.80 1.58
N ASN A 180 10.91 -11.14 2.85
CA ASN A 180 11.99 -10.73 3.73
C ASN A 180 12.87 -11.93 4.01
N GLU A 181 14.11 -11.90 3.56
CA GLU A 181 15.10 -12.97 3.76
C GLU A 181 14.58 -14.36 3.34
N THR A 182 15.24 -14.96 2.40
CA THR A 182 14.96 -16.33 1.95
C THR A 182 16.22 -17.16 2.04
N TRP A 183 16.07 -18.45 2.29
CA TRP A 183 17.22 -19.34 2.52
C TRP A 183 16.96 -20.78 2.10
N ASP A 184 18.06 -21.52 2.03
CA ASP A 184 18.05 -22.97 1.89
C ASP A 184 17.42 -23.64 3.14
N ARG A 185 16.73 -24.75 2.98
CA ARG A 185 16.09 -25.48 4.09
C ARG A 185 16.28 -26.99 3.95
N ASP A 186 16.65 -27.68 5.01
CA ASP A 186 16.77 -29.15 5.07
C ASP A 186 17.61 -29.72 3.90
N HIS A 187 18.78 -29.13 3.67
CA HIS A 187 19.70 -29.46 2.58
C HIS A 187 19.13 -29.25 1.16
N ARG A 188 17.98 -28.61 1.01
CA ARG A 188 17.44 -28.17 -0.27
C ARG A 188 17.79 -26.71 -0.53
N LYS A 189 18.16 -26.42 -1.75
CA LYS A 189 18.36 -25.05 -2.22
C LYS A 189 17.03 -24.33 -2.37
N GLN A 190 17.00 -23.04 -2.08
CA GLN A 190 15.83 -22.23 -2.42
C GLN A 190 15.55 -22.34 -3.93
N ASP A 191 14.28 -22.37 -4.28
CA ASP A 191 13.87 -22.37 -5.68
C ASP A 191 13.63 -20.93 -6.16
N ASP A 192 14.59 -20.40 -6.89
CA ASP A 192 14.52 -19.04 -7.43
C ASP A 192 13.34 -18.82 -8.37
N ASN A 193 12.72 -19.90 -8.90
CA ASN A 193 11.50 -19.78 -9.70
C ASN A 193 10.29 -19.42 -8.85
N VAL A 194 10.24 -19.85 -7.58
CA VAL A 194 9.20 -19.41 -6.62
C VAL A 194 9.28 -17.90 -6.43
N LEU A 195 10.46 -17.38 -6.11
CA LEU A 195 10.66 -15.95 -5.93
C LEU A 195 10.33 -15.15 -7.19
N ARG A 196 10.81 -15.65 -8.33
CA ARG A 196 10.55 -15.02 -9.63
C ARG A 196 9.06 -15.01 -9.97
N ALA A 197 8.34 -16.11 -9.72
CA ALA A 197 6.90 -16.19 -9.98
C ALA A 197 6.11 -15.17 -9.15
N VAL A 198 6.43 -15.05 -7.87
CA VAL A 198 5.79 -14.06 -6.98
C VAL A 198 6.12 -12.62 -7.41
N TYR A 199 7.38 -12.33 -7.71
CA TYR A 199 7.78 -11.02 -8.25
C TYR A 199 7.01 -10.66 -9.53
N LEU A 200 6.95 -11.56 -10.49
CA LEU A 200 6.24 -11.33 -11.76
C LEU A 200 4.74 -11.15 -11.56
N ALA A 201 4.13 -11.93 -10.67
CA ALA A 201 2.72 -11.80 -10.30
C ALA A 201 2.45 -10.43 -9.64
N THR A 202 3.31 -10.01 -8.71
CA THR A 202 3.24 -8.68 -8.09
C THR A 202 3.30 -7.56 -9.14
N LYS A 203 4.27 -7.64 -10.06
CA LYS A 203 4.42 -6.63 -11.12
C LYS A 203 3.29 -6.66 -12.15
N SER A 204 2.62 -7.81 -12.32
CA SER A 204 1.42 -7.93 -13.15
C SER A 204 0.19 -7.29 -12.48
N ALA A 205 0.05 -7.49 -11.17
CA ALA A 205 -1.04 -6.93 -10.39
C ALA A 205 -0.87 -5.41 -10.17
N ASP A 206 0.37 -4.98 -9.90
CA ASP A 206 0.71 -3.56 -9.75
C ASP A 206 2.01 -3.18 -10.49
N PRO A 207 1.92 -2.72 -11.74
CA PRO A 207 3.08 -2.24 -12.49
C PRO A 207 3.56 -0.85 -12.04
N THR A 208 2.81 -0.15 -11.19
CA THR A 208 3.04 1.27 -10.87
C THR A 208 4.04 1.49 -9.75
N ARG A 209 4.28 0.48 -8.91
CA ARG A 209 5.18 0.53 -7.76
C ARG A 209 6.42 -0.33 -7.97
N PRO A 210 7.57 0.03 -7.37
CA PRO A 210 8.70 -0.89 -7.23
C PRO A 210 8.33 -2.12 -6.38
N CYS A 211 9.06 -3.21 -6.66
CA CYS A 211 8.96 -4.46 -5.92
C CYS A 211 10.39 -4.99 -5.73
#